data_f23d5fe1ded5f27daadb13c6dd30c74b
#
_entry.id   f23d5fe1ded5f27daadb13c6dd30c74b
#
_cell.length_a   1.000
_cell.length_b   1.000
_cell.length_c   1.000
_cell.angle_alpha   90.00
_cell.angle_beta   90.00
_cell.angle_gamma   90.00
#
_symmetry.space_group_name_H-M   'P 1'
#
loop_
_entity.id
_entity.type
_entity.pdbx_description
1 polymer ?
#
loop_
_entity_poly.entity_id
_entity_poly.type
_entity_poly.pdbx_seq_one_letter_code
_entity_poly.pdbx_strand_id
1 'polypeptide(L)'
;MISKVNIKDKFLQINDYWNPRIGGELNDSYIKMVKIRGGFIWHHHDHEDEMFFVWRGKLVIRLRNGEIVLNEGEFIVIPKGIEHQPIAEEEVHLLLIEPKTTLNTGNVVNERTVLNPQGI
;
A
#
# COMPACT_ATOMS: atom_id res chain seq x y z
N MET A 1 19.10 -10.52 13.55
CA MET A 1 18.23 -10.58 14.74
C MET A 1 16.78 -10.72 14.31
N ILE A 2 16.06 -11.61 14.96
CA ILE A 2 14.63 -11.81 14.66
C ILE A 2 13.82 -10.97 15.64
N SER A 3 12.96 -10.10 15.11
CA SER A 3 12.11 -9.24 15.94
C SER A 3 10.66 -9.34 15.48
N LYS A 4 9.76 -9.46 16.43
CA LYS A 4 8.33 -9.38 16.11
C LYS A 4 7.95 -7.93 15.82
N VAL A 5 6.96 -7.74 14.97
CA VAL A 5 6.38 -6.44 14.66
C VAL A 5 4.98 -6.38 15.23
N ASN A 6 4.72 -5.39 16.07
CA ASN A 6 3.37 -5.07 16.51
C ASN A 6 2.81 -4.02 15.52
N ILE A 7 1.81 -4.42 14.75
CA ILE A 7 1.28 -3.59 13.67
C ILE A 7 0.70 -2.29 14.20
N LYS A 8 -0.09 -2.36 15.27
CA LYS A 8 -0.70 -1.19 15.88
C LYS A 8 0.35 -0.17 16.33
N ASP A 9 1.41 -0.66 17.00
CA ASP A 9 2.47 0.21 17.52
C ASP A 9 3.23 0.88 16.37
N LYS A 10 3.44 0.16 15.27
CA LYS A 10 4.13 0.74 14.10
C LYS A 10 3.29 1.84 13.46
N PHE A 11 1.98 1.66 13.33
CA PHE A 11 1.13 2.73 12.80
C PHE A 11 1.12 3.97 13.68
N LEU A 12 1.31 3.85 14.99
CA LEU A 12 1.43 5.00 15.89
C LEU A 12 2.66 5.87 15.56
N GLN A 13 3.65 5.34 14.87
CA GLN A 13 4.84 6.07 14.46
C GLN A 13 4.67 6.79 13.12
N ILE A 14 3.57 6.56 12.41
CA ILE A 14 3.30 7.15 11.09
C ILE A 14 2.38 8.35 11.27
N ASN A 15 2.84 9.54 10.87
CA ASN A 15 2.12 10.80 11.07
C ASN A 15 1.80 11.52 9.75
N ASP A 16 1.96 10.86 8.64
CA ASP A 16 1.68 11.40 7.31
C ASP A 16 0.83 10.43 6.48
N TYR A 17 0.41 10.86 5.31
CA TYR A 17 -0.37 10.04 4.39
C TYR A 17 0.41 9.76 3.12
N TRP A 18 0.12 8.62 2.49
CA TRP A 18 0.66 8.23 1.18
C TRP A 18 2.19 8.13 1.15
N ASN A 19 2.80 7.88 2.28
CA ASN A 19 4.25 7.72 2.42
C ASN A 19 4.56 6.36 3.05
N PRO A 20 4.73 5.31 2.23
CA PRO A 20 4.94 3.96 2.73
C PRO A 20 6.23 3.83 3.54
N ARG A 21 6.16 3.05 4.60
CA ARG A 21 7.32 2.64 5.40
C ARG A 21 7.53 1.15 5.27
N ILE A 22 8.78 0.72 5.35
CA ILE A 22 9.12 -0.71 5.36
C ILE A 22 9.02 -1.22 6.79
N GLY A 23 8.04 -2.09 7.05
CA GLY A 23 7.87 -2.73 8.35
C GLY A 23 8.58 -4.07 8.48
N GLY A 24 8.92 -4.69 7.36
CA GLY A 24 9.61 -5.96 7.32
C GLY A 24 9.98 -6.39 5.92
N GLU A 25 10.76 -7.45 5.82
CA GLU A 25 11.17 -8.04 4.55
C GLU A 25 10.83 -9.52 4.52
N LEU A 26 10.40 -9.99 3.37
CA LEU A 26 10.12 -11.41 3.14
C LEU A 26 10.68 -11.78 1.77
N ASN A 27 11.85 -12.44 1.73
CA ASN A 27 12.57 -12.73 0.50
C ASN A 27 12.74 -11.46 -0.36
N ASP A 28 12.25 -11.45 -1.59
CA ASP A 28 12.35 -10.31 -2.51
C ASP A 28 11.22 -9.30 -2.35
N SER A 29 10.45 -9.41 -1.28
CA SER A 29 9.31 -8.54 -1.01
C SER A 29 9.51 -7.70 0.25
N TYR A 30 8.86 -6.53 0.28
CA TYR A 30 8.69 -5.74 1.48
C TYR A 30 7.28 -5.91 2.03
N ILE A 31 7.18 -5.86 3.35
CA ILE A 31 5.93 -5.62 4.04
C ILE A 31 5.92 -4.13 4.36
N LYS A 32 5.13 -3.38 3.62
CA LYS A 32 5.04 -1.92 3.80
C LYS A 32 3.82 -1.57 4.60
N MET A 33 3.92 -0.47 5.33
CA MET A 33 2.85 0.08 6.16
C MET A 33 2.65 1.53 5.76
N VAL A 34 1.40 1.92 5.54
CA VAL A 34 1.07 3.27 5.09
C VAL A 34 -0.29 3.69 5.64
N LYS A 35 -0.39 4.94 6.06
CA LYS A 35 -1.68 5.59 6.31
C LYS A 35 -2.10 6.30 5.04
N ILE A 36 -3.37 6.18 4.71
CA ILE A 36 -3.92 6.82 3.51
C ILE A 36 -5.22 7.53 3.86
N ARG A 37 -5.47 8.65 3.19
CA ARG A 37 -6.72 9.39 3.23
C ARG A 37 -6.86 10.19 1.95
N GLY A 38 -8.05 10.22 1.38
CA GLY A 38 -8.30 10.86 0.09
C GLY A 38 -8.02 9.92 -1.08
N GLY A 39 -7.92 10.48 -2.27
CA GLY A 39 -7.67 9.73 -3.49
C GLY A 39 -6.20 9.68 -3.87
N PHE A 40 -5.81 8.59 -4.49
CA PHE A 40 -4.51 8.46 -5.12
C PHE A 40 -4.65 8.56 -6.63
N ILE A 41 -3.55 8.41 -7.37
CA ILE A 41 -3.55 8.47 -8.83
C ILE A 41 -3.94 7.12 -9.44
N TRP A 42 -4.48 7.15 -10.65
CA TRP A 42 -4.59 5.96 -11.49
C TRP A 42 -3.20 5.52 -11.92
N HIS A 43 -2.87 4.24 -11.71
CA HIS A 43 -1.57 3.70 -12.10
C HIS A 43 -1.64 2.18 -12.20
N HIS A 44 -0.59 1.58 -12.72
CA HIS A 44 -0.39 0.14 -12.73
C HIS A 44 1.09 -0.17 -12.52
N HIS A 45 1.39 -1.42 -12.19
CA HIS A 45 2.75 -1.91 -12.06
C HIS A 45 3.00 -2.90 -13.18
N ASP A 46 4.02 -2.67 -14.01
CA ASP A 46 4.27 -3.50 -15.20
C ASP A 46 4.76 -4.90 -14.85
N HIS A 47 5.46 -5.06 -13.75
CA HIS A 47 6.18 -6.29 -13.43
C HIS A 47 5.86 -6.86 -12.04
N GLU A 48 5.05 -6.19 -11.25
CA GLU A 48 4.80 -6.60 -9.87
C GLU A 48 3.32 -6.80 -9.59
N ASP A 49 3.01 -7.91 -8.90
CA ASP A 49 1.73 -8.07 -8.22
C ASP A 49 1.80 -7.32 -6.90
N GLU A 50 0.69 -6.81 -6.42
CA GLU A 50 0.63 -6.03 -5.20
C GLU A 50 -0.51 -6.51 -4.32
N MET A 51 -0.22 -6.85 -3.05
CA MET A 51 -1.26 -7.21 -2.09
C MET A 51 -1.59 -6.01 -1.22
N PHE A 52 -2.88 -5.66 -1.15
CA PHE A 52 -3.44 -4.66 -0.24
C PHE A 52 -4.17 -5.38 0.89
N PHE A 53 -3.80 -5.10 2.12
CA PHE A 53 -4.47 -5.64 3.30
C PHE A 53 -4.90 -4.48 4.21
N VAL A 54 -6.20 -4.34 4.46
CA VAL A 54 -6.73 -3.28 5.33
C VAL A 54 -6.65 -3.73 6.78
N TRP A 55 -5.79 -3.07 7.54
CA TRP A 55 -5.69 -3.27 8.98
C TRP A 55 -6.78 -2.52 9.72
N ARG A 56 -7.06 -1.27 9.32
CA ARG A 56 -8.08 -0.42 9.94
C ARG A 56 -8.70 0.50 8.90
N GLY A 57 -10.03 0.65 8.97
CA GLY A 57 -10.78 1.52 8.08
C GLY A 57 -11.41 0.78 6.90
N LYS A 58 -11.75 1.54 5.87
CA LYS A 58 -12.38 1.02 4.65
C LYS A 58 -11.71 1.64 3.43
N LEU A 59 -11.24 0.80 2.52
CA LEU A 59 -10.57 1.20 1.29
C LEU A 59 -11.40 0.83 0.08
N VAL A 60 -11.55 1.76 -0.86
CA VAL A 60 -12.13 1.49 -2.17
C VAL A 60 -11.01 1.43 -3.19
N ILE A 61 -10.91 0.33 -3.93
CA ILE A 61 -10.01 0.20 -5.08
C ILE A 61 -10.85 0.34 -6.34
N ARG A 62 -10.66 1.44 -7.05
CA ARG A 62 -11.33 1.65 -8.34
C ARG A 62 -10.56 0.93 -9.44
N LEU A 63 -11.31 0.19 -10.26
CA LEU A 63 -10.83 -0.47 -11.47
C LEU A 63 -11.54 0.16 -12.67
N ARG A 64 -11.01 -0.02 -13.87
CA ARG A 64 -11.67 0.57 -15.07
C ARG A 64 -13.07 0.01 -15.32
N ASN A 65 -13.35 -1.21 -14.87
CA ASN A 65 -14.63 -1.88 -15.06
C ASN A 65 -15.46 -2.02 -13.77
N GLY A 66 -15.13 -1.26 -12.74
CA GLY A 66 -15.86 -1.32 -11.46
C GLY A 66 -15.00 -0.95 -10.28
N GLU A 67 -15.44 -1.34 -9.09
CA GLU A 67 -14.67 -1.08 -7.88
C GLU A 67 -14.80 -2.23 -6.89
N ILE A 68 -13.81 -2.35 -6.01
CA ILE A 68 -13.78 -3.34 -4.94
C ILE A 68 -13.64 -2.59 -3.62
N VAL A 69 -14.48 -2.93 -2.65
CA VAL A 69 -14.42 -2.38 -1.29
C VAL A 69 -13.73 -3.38 -0.39
N LEU A 70 -12.70 -2.92 0.32
CA LEU A 70 -12.01 -3.70 1.35
C LEU A 70 -12.35 -3.14 2.72
N ASN A 71 -12.86 -3.99 3.58
CA ASN A 71 -13.10 -3.68 4.99
C ASN A 71 -11.95 -4.20 5.85
N GLU A 72 -11.97 -3.87 7.15
CA GLU A 72 -10.94 -4.30 8.07
C GLU A 72 -10.77 -5.83 8.02
N GLY A 73 -9.52 -6.29 7.96
CA GLY A 73 -9.18 -7.70 7.91
C GLY A 73 -9.29 -8.34 6.53
N GLU A 74 -9.61 -7.56 5.50
CA GLU A 74 -9.72 -8.07 4.13
C GLU A 74 -8.50 -7.68 3.30
N PHE A 75 -8.13 -8.54 2.34
CA PHE A 75 -7.05 -8.24 1.41
C PHE A 75 -7.43 -8.56 -0.02
N ILE A 76 -6.70 -7.97 -0.93
CA ILE A 76 -6.80 -8.25 -2.37
C ILE A 76 -5.39 -8.29 -2.96
N VAL A 77 -5.20 -9.14 -3.95
CA VAL A 77 -3.99 -9.10 -4.78
C VAL A 77 -4.35 -8.49 -6.12
N ILE A 78 -3.71 -7.38 -6.45
CA ILE A 78 -3.86 -6.74 -7.75
C ILE A 78 -2.74 -7.27 -8.65
N PRO A 79 -3.09 -8.02 -9.72
CA PRO A 79 -2.08 -8.53 -10.63
C PRO A 79 -1.37 -7.42 -11.38
N LYS A 80 -0.13 -7.67 -11.75
CA LYS A 80 0.63 -6.74 -12.60
C LYS A 80 -0.16 -6.36 -13.86
N GLY A 81 -0.01 -5.12 -14.29
CA GLY A 81 -0.65 -4.59 -15.48
C GLY A 81 -2.07 -4.06 -15.28
N ILE A 82 -2.69 -4.31 -14.14
CA ILE A 82 -4.07 -3.88 -13.88
C ILE A 82 -4.08 -2.45 -13.35
N GLU A 83 -4.69 -1.54 -14.09
CA GLU A 83 -4.87 -0.16 -13.66
C GLU A 83 -5.82 -0.06 -12.48
N HIS A 84 -5.43 0.71 -11.49
CA HIS A 84 -6.21 0.88 -10.26
C HIS A 84 -6.00 2.26 -9.64
N GLN A 85 -6.98 2.68 -8.84
CA GLN A 85 -6.94 3.94 -8.09
C GLN A 85 -7.47 3.69 -6.67
N PRO A 86 -6.60 3.69 -5.66
CA PRO A 86 -7.04 3.60 -4.27
C PRO A 86 -7.69 4.89 -3.80
N ILE A 87 -8.81 4.78 -3.07
CA ILE A 87 -9.52 5.92 -2.49
C ILE A 87 -9.94 5.58 -1.07
N ALA A 88 -9.60 6.45 -0.12
CA ALA A 88 -10.00 6.34 1.27
C ALA A 88 -10.71 7.62 1.70
N GLU A 89 -12.02 7.56 1.96
CA GLU A 89 -12.77 8.73 2.45
C GLU A 89 -12.28 9.15 3.82
N GLU A 90 -12.07 8.18 4.70
CA GLU A 90 -11.52 8.38 6.04
C GLU A 90 -10.15 7.72 6.13
N GLU A 91 -9.41 7.97 7.21
CA GLU A 91 -8.08 7.40 7.41
C GLU A 91 -8.12 5.88 7.37
N VAL A 92 -7.24 5.28 6.59
CA VAL A 92 -7.04 3.83 6.47
C VAL A 92 -5.62 3.48 6.85
N HIS A 93 -5.45 2.42 7.63
CA HIS A 93 -4.16 1.82 7.92
C HIS A 93 -4.01 0.57 7.06
N LEU A 94 -3.04 0.60 6.17
CA LEU A 94 -2.88 -0.37 5.08
C LEU A 94 -1.52 -1.05 5.15
N LEU A 95 -1.53 -2.39 5.03
CA LEU A 95 -0.31 -3.14 4.74
C LEU A 95 -0.26 -3.46 3.26
N LEU A 96 0.92 -3.31 2.68
CA LEU A 96 1.21 -3.71 1.31
C LEU A 96 2.30 -4.78 1.36
N ILE A 97 2.10 -5.86 0.64
CA ILE A 97 3.15 -6.86 0.42
C ILE A 97 3.41 -6.89 -1.08
N GLU A 98 4.64 -6.57 -1.46
CA GLU A 98 4.99 -6.38 -2.86
C GLU A 98 6.50 -6.55 -3.07
N PRO A 99 6.93 -6.92 -4.28
CA PRO A 99 8.36 -6.99 -4.59
C PRO A 99 9.07 -5.67 -4.30
N LYS A 100 10.33 -5.76 -3.88
CA LYS A 100 11.14 -4.59 -3.51
C LYS A 100 11.32 -3.58 -4.65
N THR A 101 11.14 -4.01 -5.89
CA THR A 101 11.22 -3.15 -7.08
C THR A 101 10.01 -2.27 -7.31
N THR A 102 8.93 -2.46 -6.53
CA THR A 102 7.66 -1.76 -6.74
C THR A 102 7.75 -0.29 -6.34
N LEU A 103 7.44 0.61 -7.26
CA LEU A 103 7.25 2.04 -6.95
C LEU A 103 5.80 2.27 -6.51
N ASN A 104 5.60 3.10 -5.50
CA ASN A 104 4.26 3.39 -4.98
C ASN A 104 3.33 4.00 -6.05
N THR A 105 3.87 4.74 -7.01
CA THR A 105 3.11 5.35 -8.12
C THR A 105 3.17 4.54 -9.41
N GLY A 106 3.76 3.35 -9.39
CA GLY A 106 3.80 2.43 -10.51
C GLY A 106 4.45 3.03 -11.75
N ASN A 107 3.70 3.04 -12.85
CA ASN A 107 4.15 3.56 -14.15
C ASN A 107 4.21 5.09 -14.23
N VAL A 108 3.73 5.79 -13.21
CA VAL A 108 3.71 7.25 -13.17
C VAL A 108 4.77 7.74 -12.18
N VAL A 109 5.68 8.62 -12.63
CA VAL A 109 6.67 9.24 -11.76
C VAL A 109 6.31 10.71 -11.63
N ASN A 110 6.02 11.15 -10.40
CA ASN A 110 5.62 12.53 -10.11
C ASN A 110 6.00 12.90 -8.67
N GLU A 111 5.46 13.99 -8.15
CA GLU A 111 5.74 14.48 -6.81
C GLU A 111 5.27 13.53 -5.70
N ARG A 112 4.38 12.59 -5.99
CA ARG A 112 3.91 11.57 -5.03
C ARG A 112 4.81 10.34 -4.97
N THR A 113 5.77 10.21 -5.88
CA THR A 113 6.64 9.04 -5.94
C THR A 113 7.63 9.03 -4.78
N VAL A 114 7.69 7.90 -4.07
CA VAL A 114 8.63 7.64 -2.98
C VAL A 114 9.65 6.62 -3.47
N LEU A 115 10.86 7.06 -3.80
CA LEU A 115 11.90 6.18 -4.36
C LEU A 115 12.54 5.28 -3.31
N ASN A 116 12.73 5.79 -2.10
CA ASN A 116 13.43 5.09 -1.03
C ASN A 116 12.60 5.12 0.25
N PRO A 117 11.60 4.22 0.41
CA PRO A 117 10.82 4.15 1.63
C PRO A 117 11.71 3.90 2.84
N GLN A 118 11.41 4.58 3.94
CA GLN A 118 12.15 4.40 5.18
C GLN A 118 11.66 3.18 5.94
N GLY A 119 12.58 2.51 6.62
CA GLY A 119 12.24 1.45 7.57
C GLY A 119 11.72 2.02 8.90
N ILE A 120 10.89 1.28 9.54
CA ILE A 120 10.40 1.61 10.89
C ILE A 120 10.46 0.41 11.84
#